data_5f1b77f1a918acba9072bfa327e6fe2c
#
_entry.id   5f1b77f1a918acba9072bfa327e6fe2c
#
_cell.length_a   1.000
_cell.length_b   1.000
_cell.length_c   1.000
_cell.angle_alpha   90.00
_cell.angle_beta   90.00
_cell.angle_gamma   90.00
#
_symmetry.space_group_name_H-M   'P 1'
#
loop_
_entity.id
_entity.type
_entity.pdbx_description
1 polymer ?
#
loop_
_entity_poly.entity_id
_entity_poly.type
_entity_poly.pdbx_seq_one_letter_code
_entity_poly.pdbx_strand_id
1 'polypeptide(L)'
;MNDLVPADCSPAVDRRPPHAAESDPSPGLLVRIARRIVCARLRRLVQGTITVVEGSRRTVFGEPAAVSTLKAMITILEPDCYLDIAWSGTVGAGESYARGDWHCDDLTALVRIFALNRSLVDGMERGVARLSAPLLKVAHRLRRNTKTGSRQNIAAHYDLSNEFFTQMLDRTMMYSCAYFQRPDNTLEEASRAKLDLICRKLHLTEDDHLVEIGSGWGGLACHAAKTYGCRATTTTISRALHELPVPLVRDGGL
;
A
#
# COMPACT_ATOMS: atom_id res chain seq x y z
N MET A 1 -32.94 -22.64 9.19
CA MET A 1 -31.98 -23.73 8.96
C MET A 1 -31.60 -23.64 7.49
N ASN A 2 -30.67 -22.79 7.16
CA ASN A 2 -30.01 -22.73 5.84
C ASN A 2 -28.55 -22.32 6.14
N ASP A 3 -27.70 -23.34 6.10
CA ASP A 3 -26.26 -23.22 6.27
C ASP A 3 -25.67 -22.54 5.04
N LEU A 4 -25.29 -21.28 5.18
CA LEU A 4 -24.45 -20.58 4.19
C LEU A 4 -22.99 -20.92 4.49
N VAL A 5 -22.45 -21.85 3.74
CA VAL A 5 -21.01 -22.15 3.65
C VAL A 5 -20.29 -20.88 3.17
N PRO A 6 -19.24 -20.40 3.86
CA PRO A 6 -18.43 -19.29 3.35
C PRO A 6 -17.68 -19.75 2.09
N ALA A 7 -17.84 -18.99 1.01
CA ALA A 7 -17.07 -19.19 -0.21
C ALA A 7 -15.58 -18.95 0.09
N ASP A 8 -14.77 -19.99 -0.09
CA ASP A 8 -13.32 -19.96 -0.06
C ASP A 8 -12.82 -19.11 -1.24
N CYS A 9 -12.50 -17.85 -0.98
CA CYS A 9 -11.87 -16.93 -1.91
C CYS A 9 -10.35 -17.06 -1.86
N SER A 10 -9.83 -18.26 -2.10
CA SER A 10 -8.42 -18.41 -2.46
C SER A 10 -8.26 -18.01 -3.92
N PRO A 11 -7.45 -16.97 -4.26
CA PRO A 11 -7.17 -16.68 -5.65
C PRO A 11 -6.45 -17.88 -6.26
N ALA A 12 -6.96 -18.37 -7.37
CA ALA A 12 -6.32 -19.40 -8.17
C ALA A 12 -4.94 -18.89 -8.61
N VAL A 13 -3.91 -19.31 -7.91
CA VAL A 13 -2.52 -19.10 -8.34
C VAL A 13 -2.34 -19.96 -9.58
N ASP A 14 -2.26 -19.33 -10.74
CA ASP A 14 -1.89 -19.95 -12.00
C ASP A 14 -0.51 -20.61 -11.81
N ARG A 15 -0.51 -21.91 -11.50
CA ARG A 15 0.69 -22.71 -11.35
C ARG A 15 1.19 -23.04 -12.75
N ARG A 16 1.97 -22.15 -13.34
CA ARG A 16 2.81 -22.55 -14.47
C ARG A 16 3.68 -23.72 -14.04
N PRO A 17 3.75 -24.79 -14.84
CA PRO A 17 4.59 -25.93 -14.51
C PRO A 17 6.06 -25.49 -14.38
N PRO A 18 6.87 -26.10 -13.50
CA PRO A 18 8.26 -25.78 -13.38
C PRO A 18 8.94 -26.01 -14.72
N HIS A 19 9.46 -24.93 -15.32
CA HIS A 19 10.33 -25.02 -16.48
C HIS A 19 11.50 -25.94 -16.13
N ALA A 20 11.71 -26.95 -16.99
CA ALA A 20 12.85 -27.84 -16.90
C ALA A 20 14.16 -27.04 -16.78
N ALA A 21 15.08 -27.55 -15.96
CA ALA A 21 16.37 -26.95 -15.68
C ALA A 21 17.19 -26.80 -16.97
N GLU A 22 16.96 -25.71 -17.69
CA GLU A 22 17.95 -25.18 -18.63
C GLU A 22 18.98 -24.41 -17.80
N SER A 23 20.25 -24.66 -18.10
CA SER A 23 21.41 -24.04 -17.47
C SER A 23 21.27 -22.51 -17.54
N ASP A 24 20.94 -21.91 -16.38
CA ASP A 24 20.72 -20.50 -16.21
C ASP A 24 21.98 -19.73 -16.66
N PRO A 25 21.91 -18.84 -17.67
CA PRO A 25 23.06 -18.06 -18.08
C PRO A 25 23.51 -17.24 -16.87
N SER A 26 24.78 -17.32 -16.50
CA SER A 26 25.32 -16.60 -15.34
C SER A 26 24.93 -15.13 -15.42
N PRO A 27 24.32 -14.55 -14.36
CA PRO A 27 23.77 -13.20 -14.41
C PRO A 27 24.85 -12.17 -14.81
N GLY A 28 24.48 -11.24 -15.69
CA GLY A 28 25.37 -10.23 -16.21
C GLY A 28 26.14 -9.45 -15.13
N LEU A 29 27.27 -8.86 -15.46
CA LEU A 29 28.13 -8.13 -14.51
C LEU A 29 27.35 -7.08 -13.70
N LEU A 30 26.42 -6.35 -14.31
CA LEU A 30 25.61 -5.31 -13.68
C LEU A 30 24.68 -5.92 -12.61
N VAL A 31 24.03 -7.03 -12.92
CA VAL A 31 23.16 -7.76 -11.96
C VAL A 31 23.97 -8.26 -10.76
N ARG A 32 25.18 -8.75 -11.00
CA ARG A 32 26.09 -9.19 -9.92
C ARG A 32 26.49 -8.03 -9.00
N ILE A 33 26.74 -6.83 -9.57
CA ILE A 33 27.04 -5.62 -8.80
C ILE A 33 25.80 -5.18 -8.02
N ALA A 34 24.65 -5.11 -8.66
CA ALA A 34 23.38 -4.73 -8.02
C ALA A 34 23.04 -5.68 -6.87
N ARG A 35 23.16 -7.00 -7.09
CA ARG A 35 23.00 -8.01 -6.06
C ARG A 35 23.93 -7.78 -4.86
N ARG A 36 25.21 -7.46 -5.11
CA ARG A 36 26.17 -7.15 -4.02
C ARG A 36 25.71 -5.93 -3.21
N ILE A 37 25.20 -4.89 -3.88
CA ILE A 37 24.68 -3.68 -3.23
C ILE A 37 23.50 -4.03 -2.35
N VAL A 38 22.49 -4.74 -2.87
CA VAL A 38 21.29 -5.13 -2.13
C VAL A 38 21.65 -6.02 -0.94
N CYS A 39 22.46 -7.06 -1.15
CA CYS A 39 22.92 -7.95 -0.07
C CYS A 39 23.73 -7.20 0.99
N ALA A 40 24.58 -6.24 0.60
CA ALA A 40 25.34 -5.44 1.56
C ALA A 40 24.42 -4.56 2.44
N ARG A 41 23.28 -4.14 1.91
CA ARG A 41 22.25 -3.43 2.68
C ARG A 41 21.52 -4.38 3.63
N LEU A 42 21.07 -5.53 3.15
CA LEU A 42 20.39 -6.53 3.98
C LEU A 42 21.25 -7.03 5.16
N ARG A 43 22.59 -7.05 5.02
CA ARG A 43 23.51 -7.36 6.14
C ARG A 43 23.43 -6.38 7.31
N ARG A 44 22.83 -5.20 7.11
CA ARG A 44 22.60 -4.21 8.17
C ARG A 44 21.27 -4.40 8.90
N LEU A 45 20.58 -5.50 8.62
CA LEU A 45 19.34 -5.84 9.30
C LEU A 45 19.61 -6.08 10.78
N VAL A 46 18.89 -5.34 11.64
CA VAL A 46 19.03 -5.42 13.11
C VAL A 46 17.87 -6.19 13.71
N GLN A 47 16.66 -6.02 13.17
CA GLN A 47 15.44 -6.63 13.71
C GLN A 47 14.79 -7.55 12.68
N GLY A 48 14.55 -8.80 13.07
CA GLY A 48 13.96 -9.83 12.22
C GLY A 48 14.98 -10.53 11.34
N THR A 49 14.53 -11.52 10.60
CA THR A 49 15.35 -12.38 9.75
C THR A 49 14.77 -12.46 8.35
N ILE A 50 15.58 -12.21 7.32
CA ILE A 50 15.22 -12.39 5.92
C ILE A 50 16.09 -13.48 5.33
N THR A 51 15.47 -14.51 4.77
CA THR A 51 16.14 -15.55 4.00
C THR A 51 15.94 -15.29 2.53
N VAL A 52 17.00 -15.14 1.76
CA VAL A 52 16.94 -15.01 0.29
C VAL A 52 17.38 -16.32 -0.34
N VAL A 53 16.54 -16.85 -1.22
CA VAL A 53 16.72 -18.09 -1.97
C VAL A 53 16.88 -17.75 -3.45
N GLU A 54 17.95 -18.20 -4.07
CA GLU A 54 18.30 -18.01 -5.47
C GLU A 54 18.71 -19.37 -6.05
N GLY A 55 17.83 -20.04 -6.75
CA GLY A 55 18.04 -21.43 -7.17
C GLY A 55 18.39 -22.31 -5.96
N SER A 56 19.57 -22.92 -5.98
CA SER A 56 20.07 -23.75 -4.86
C SER A 56 20.72 -22.95 -3.73
N ARG A 57 20.97 -21.66 -3.94
CA ARG A 57 21.66 -20.81 -2.98
C ARG A 57 20.69 -20.22 -1.97
N ARG A 58 21.00 -20.36 -0.69
CA ARG A 58 20.24 -19.78 0.43
C ARG A 58 21.16 -18.84 1.23
N THR A 59 20.71 -17.60 1.46
CA THR A 59 21.46 -16.61 2.24
C THR A 59 20.54 -16.02 3.30
N VAL A 60 20.98 -16.02 4.56
CA VAL A 60 20.22 -15.47 5.69
C VAL A 60 20.81 -14.14 6.09
N PHE A 61 19.95 -13.16 6.33
CA PHE A 61 20.26 -11.81 6.79
C PHE A 61 19.51 -11.52 8.10
N GLY A 62 20.17 -10.80 9.02
CA GLY A 62 19.68 -10.56 10.37
C GLY A 62 20.00 -11.71 11.31
N GLU A 63 19.93 -11.44 12.61
CA GLU A 63 20.18 -12.45 13.62
C GLU A 63 18.85 -13.08 14.08
N PRO A 64 18.77 -14.41 14.18
CA PRO A 64 17.64 -15.05 14.79
C PRO A 64 17.72 -14.79 16.29
N ALA A 65 16.93 -13.85 16.78
CA ALA A 65 16.57 -13.97 18.19
C ALA A 65 16.99 -12.97 19.24
N ALA A 66 17.18 -11.78 19.18
CA ALA A 66 17.16 -11.05 20.47
C ALA A 66 15.91 -10.18 20.68
N VAL A 67 15.32 -9.64 19.60
CA VAL A 67 14.26 -8.60 19.75
C VAL A 67 13.03 -8.85 18.88
N SER A 68 13.13 -9.61 17.80
CA SER A 68 11.99 -9.84 16.87
C SER A 68 11.93 -11.28 16.38
N THR A 69 10.75 -11.91 16.53
CA THR A 69 10.45 -13.25 16.00
C THR A 69 10.05 -13.21 14.52
N LEU A 70 10.01 -12.04 13.89
CA LEU A 70 9.61 -11.87 12.50
C LEU A 70 10.61 -12.54 11.55
N LYS A 71 10.10 -13.35 10.64
CA LYS A 71 10.86 -14.06 9.63
C LYS A 71 10.15 -13.95 8.29
N ALA A 72 10.90 -13.78 7.21
CA ALA A 72 10.37 -13.81 5.86
C ALA A 72 11.37 -14.51 4.93
N MET A 73 10.87 -15.25 3.96
CA MET A 73 11.67 -15.89 2.93
C MET A 73 11.35 -15.32 1.56
N ILE A 74 12.36 -14.78 0.90
CA ILE A 74 12.28 -14.22 -0.45
C ILE A 74 12.89 -15.24 -1.40
N THR A 75 12.13 -15.65 -2.41
CA THR A 75 12.61 -16.49 -3.51
C THR A 75 12.78 -15.63 -4.75
N ILE A 76 13.99 -15.53 -5.26
CA ILE A 76 14.30 -14.80 -6.50
C ILE A 76 14.05 -15.73 -7.67
N LEU A 77 13.19 -15.32 -8.58
CA LEU A 77 12.86 -16.01 -9.82
C LEU A 77 13.63 -15.40 -10.98
N GLU A 78 13.68 -14.05 -11.05
CA GLU A 78 14.38 -13.30 -12.09
C GLU A 78 15.46 -12.41 -11.44
N PRO A 79 16.76 -12.70 -11.64
CA PRO A 79 17.85 -11.95 -11.01
C PRO A 79 17.91 -10.45 -11.38
N ASP A 80 17.25 -10.03 -12.45
CA ASP A 80 17.20 -8.64 -12.89
C ASP A 80 16.46 -7.74 -11.87
N CYS A 81 15.64 -8.31 -10.99
CA CYS A 81 15.03 -7.59 -9.87
C CYS A 81 16.05 -6.84 -9.02
N TYR A 82 17.28 -7.33 -8.93
CA TYR A 82 18.34 -6.65 -8.18
C TYR A 82 18.73 -5.30 -8.81
N LEU A 83 18.61 -5.14 -10.12
CA LEU A 83 18.86 -3.87 -10.81
C LEU A 83 17.80 -2.85 -10.40
N ASP A 84 16.52 -3.25 -10.43
CA ASP A 84 15.40 -2.39 -10.07
C ASP A 84 15.51 -1.96 -8.61
N ILE A 85 15.78 -2.89 -7.71
CA ILE A 85 15.95 -2.60 -6.27
C ILE A 85 17.15 -1.69 -6.03
N ALA A 86 18.29 -1.94 -6.70
CA ALA A 86 19.49 -1.12 -6.54
C ALA A 86 19.31 0.29 -7.09
N TRP A 87 18.53 0.47 -8.16
CA TRP A 87 18.30 1.74 -8.84
C TRP A 87 17.16 2.55 -8.23
N SER A 88 16.02 1.91 -7.98
CA SER A 88 14.77 2.55 -7.57
C SER A 88 14.37 2.23 -6.11
N GLY A 89 15.21 1.53 -5.35
CA GLY A 89 14.98 1.26 -3.94
C GLY A 89 13.71 0.46 -3.69
N THR A 90 12.88 0.95 -2.76
CA THR A 90 11.62 0.29 -2.38
C THR A 90 10.58 0.28 -3.50
N VAL A 91 10.57 1.29 -4.36
CA VAL A 91 9.70 1.34 -5.54
C VAL A 91 10.07 0.21 -6.51
N GLY A 92 11.37 0.08 -6.84
CA GLY A 92 11.85 -1.01 -7.70
C GLY A 92 11.60 -2.40 -7.11
N ALA A 93 11.65 -2.54 -5.79
CA ALA A 93 11.26 -3.78 -5.12
C ALA A 93 9.77 -4.10 -5.31
N GLY A 94 8.88 -3.10 -5.16
CA GLY A 94 7.45 -3.28 -5.37
C GLY A 94 7.08 -3.59 -6.81
N GLU A 95 7.69 -2.87 -7.77
CA GLU A 95 7.45 -3.08 -9.20
C GLU A 95 7.92 -4.48 -9.66
N SER A 96 9.11 -4.91 -9.23
CA SER A 96 9.63 -6.25 -9.55
C SER A 96 8.82 -7.37 -8.88
N TYR A 97 8.28 -7.14 -7.66
CA TYR A 97 7.33 -8.05 -7.04
C TYR A 97 6.04 -8.18 -7.85
N ALA A 98 5.47 -7.04 -8.28
CA ALA A 98 4.23 -7.01 -9.07
C ALA A 98 4.39 -7.72 -10.44
N ARG A 99 5.60 -7.69 -11.03
CA ARG A 99 5.92 -8.46 -12.25
C ARG A 99 6.12 -9.96 -11.98
N GLY A 100 6.29 -10.36 -10.72
CA GLY A 100 6.57 -11.75 -10.36
C GLY A 100 8.05 -12.13 -10.43
N ASP A 101 8.97 -11.16 -10.45
CA ASP A 101 10.42 -11.44 -10.51
C ASP A 101 10.94 -12.07 -9.21
N TRP A 102 10.24 -11.89 -8.13
CA TRP A 102 10.49 -12.54 -6.85
C TRP A 102 9.21 -12.79 -6.06
N HIS A 103 9.24 -13.73 -5.15
CA HIS A 103 8.12 -14.12 -4.29
C HIS A 103 8.52 -14.06 -2.82
N CYS A 104 7.54 -13.88 -1.92
CA CYS A 104 7.72 -13.89 -0.48
C CYS A 104 6.67 -14.80 0.18
N ASP A 105 7.09 -15.61 1.14
CA ASP A 105 6.20 -16.50 1.90
C ASP A 105 5.25 -15.72 2.83
N ASP A 106 5.76 -14.66 3.48
CA ASP A 106 4.98 -13.74 4.32
C ASP A 106 5.36 -12.28 4.03
N LEU A 107 4.64 -11.69 3.07
CA LEU A 107 4.85 -10.29 2.67
C LEU A 107 4.58 -9.32 3.83
N THR A 108 3.63 -9.64 4.71
CA THR A 108 3.31 -8.81 5.88
C THR A 108 4.48 -8.79 6.86
N ALA A 109 5.05 -9.96 7.15
CA ALA A 109 6.25 -10.04 7.99
C ALA A 109 7.42 -9.29 7.36
N LEU A 110 7.64 -9.42 6.04
CA LEU A 110 8.69 -8.70 5.31
C LEU A 110 8.53 -7.19 5.45
N VAL A 111 7.32 -6.65 5.21
CA VAL A 111 7.05 -5.20 5.36
C VAL A 111 7.26 -4.75 6.80
N ARG A 112 6.83 -5.53 7.79
CA ARG A 112 7.09 -5.24 9.22
C ARG A 112 8.57 -5.21 9.56
N ILE A 113 9.36 -6.16 9.03
CA ILE A 113 10.81 -6.18 9.19
C ILE A 113 11.41 -4.88 8.64
N PHE A 114 11.05 -4.45 7.44
CA PHE A 114 11.54 -3.19 6.87
C PHE A 114 11.07 -1.96 7.66
N ALA A 115 9.84 -1.94 8.16
CA ALA A 115 9.33 -0.85 9.02
C ALA A 115 10.13 -0.71 10.32
N LEU A 116 10.54 -1.82 10.94
CA LEU A 116 11.39 -1.83 12.13
C LEU A 116 12.85 -1.43 11.84
N ASN A 117 13.29 -1.54 10.59
CA ASN A 117 14.65 -1.22 10.13
C ASN A 117 14.67 -0.01 9.18
N ARG A 118 13.96 1.09 9.53
CA ARG A 118 13.82 2.28 8.66
C ARG A 118 15.14 2.86 8.17
N SER A 119 16.17 2.86 9.00
CA SER A 119 17.51 3.34 8.61
C SER A 119 18.11 2.57 7.44
N LEU A 120 17.76 1.28 7.31
CA LEU A 120 18.15 0.45 6.17
C LEU A 120 17.41 0.89 4.91
N VAL A 121 16.10 1.10 4.99
CA VAL A 121 15.24 1.57 3.89
C VAL A 121 15.67 2.95 3.42
N ASP A 122 15.83 3.91 4.33
CA ASP A 122 16.33 5.27 4.03
C ASP A 122 17.68 5.23 3.33
N GLY A 123 18.52 4.27 3.69
CA GLY A 123 19.80 4.03 3.04
C GLY A 123 19.67 3.50 1.61
N MET A 124 18.65 2.71 1.31
CA MET A 124 18.38 2.21 -0.05
C MET A 124 17.92 3.36 -0.97
N GLU A 125 17.10 4.26 -0.47
CA GLU A 125 16.62 5.43 -1.21
C GLU A 125 17.73 6.47 -1.47
N ARG A 126 18.73 6.58 -0.59
CA ARG A 126 19.82 7.56 -0.69
C ARG A 126 21.02 7.09 -1.52
N GLY A 127 21.13 5.82 -1.88
CA GLY A 127 22.30 5.23 -2.52
C GLY A 127 22.56 5.72 -3.96
N VAL A 128 22.10 4.97 -4.92
CA VAL A 128 22.27 5.26 -6.37
C VAL A 128 21.33 6.40 -6.80
N ALA A 129 20.20 6.61 -6.11
CA ALA A 129 19.28 7.73 -6.31
C ALA A 129 19.96 9.11 -6.20
N ARG A 130 21.11 9.22 -5.53
CA ARG A 130 21.90 10.47 -5.53
C ARG A 130 22.50 10.81 -6.89
N LEU A 131 22.84 9.82 -7.69
CA LEU A 131 23.38 10.02 -9.06
C LEU A 131 22.26 10.36 -10.05
N SER A 132 21.05 9.83 -9.85
CA SER A 132 19.86 10.14 -10.65
C SER A 132 19.08 11.35 -10.11
N ALA A 133 19.36 11.85 -8.92
CA ALA A 133 18.66 12.98 -8.30
C ALA A 133 18.61 14.26 -9.17
N PRO A 134 19.65 14.67 -9.94
CA PRO A 134 19.54 15.82 -10.82
C PRO A 134 18.59 15.54 -12.01
N LEU A 135 18.59 14.34 -12.56
CA LEU A 135 17.67 13.94 -13.65
C LEU A 135 16.23 13.87 -13.15
N LEU A 136 16.01 13.27 -11.96
CA LEU A 136 14.71 13.23 -11.30
C LEU A 136 14.22 14.63 -10.90
N LYS A 137 15.10 15.53 -10.46
CA LYS A 137 14.74 16.93 -10.20
C LYS A 137 14.32 17.67 -11.45
N VAL A 138 14.93 17.38 -12.61
CA VAL A 138 14.51 17.94 -13.91
C VAL A 138 13.14 17.35 -14.30
N ALA A 139 12.94 16.04 -14.18
CA ALA A 139 11.66 15.39 -14.42
C ALA A 139 10.55 15.90 -13.47
N HIS A 140 10.84 16.09 -12.19
CA HIS A 140 9.93 16.72 -11.23
C HIS A 140 9.67 18.21 -11.53
N ARG A 141 10.65 18.95 -12.04
CA ARG A 141 10.43 20.34 -12.51
C ARG A 141 9.52 20.40 -13.72
N LEU A 142 9.56 19.41 -14.60
CA LEU A 142 8.64 19.28 -15.75
C LEU A 142 7.24 18.86 -15.32
N ARG A 143 7.10 18.18 -14.18
CA ARG A 143 5.82 17.82 -13.51
C ARG A 143 5.41 18.81 -12.42
N ARG A 144 5.70 20.10 -12.60
CA ARG A 144 5.30 21.13 -11.63
C ARG A 144 3.81 21.03 -11.32
N ASN A 145 3.44 21.25 -10.05
CA ASN A 145 2.07 21.42 -9.59
C ASN A 145 1.44 22.71 -10.20
N THR A 146 1.18 22.67 -11.50
CA THR A 146 0.28 23.62 -12.15
C THR A 146 -1.15 23.20 -11.85
N LYS A 147 -2.13 24.12 -11.96
CA LYS A 147 -3.55 23.78 -11.77
C LYS A 147 -3.99 22.58 -12.62
N THR A 148 -3.44 22.44 -13.83
CA THR A 148 -3.68 21.30 -14.74
C THR A 148 -2.91 20.05 -14.29
N GLY A 149 -1.66 20.18 -13.88
CA GLY A 149 -0.86 19.05 -13.37
C GLY A 149 -1.37 18.50 -12.04
N SER A 150 -1.87 19.35 -11.14
CA SER A 150 -2.55 18.90 -9.92
C SER A 150 -3.81 18.10 -10.21
N ARG A 151 -4.63 18.54 -11.18
CA ARG A 151 -5.81 17.76 -11.61
C ARG A 151 -5.43 16.40 -12.18
N GLN A 152 -4.40 16.34 -13.03
CA GLN A 152 -3.92 15.09 -13.60
C GLN A 152 -3.30 14.17 -12.55
N ASN A 153 -2.54 14.70 -11.59
CA ASN A 153 -1.96 13.92 -10.51
C ASN A 153 -3.04 13.40 -9.54
N ILE A 154 -4.06 14.19 -9.26
CA ILE A 154 -5.21 13.77 -8.44
C ILE A 154 -6.04 12.73 -9.21
N ALA A 155 -6.32 12.96 -10.50
CA ALA A 155 -6.99 11.97 -11.34
C ALA A 155 -6.22 10.65 -11.35
N ALA A 156 -4.93 10.64 -11.63
CA ALA A 156 -4.11 9.43 -11.63
C ALA A 156 -4.05 8.72 -10.26
N HIS A 157 -4.19 9.44 -9.16
CA HIS A 157 -4.24 8.84 -7.82
C HIS A 157 -5.60 8.22 -7.50
N TYR A 158 -6.69 8.75 -8.07
CA TYR A 158 -8.06 8.25 -7.88
C TYR A 158 -8.61 7.46 -9.09
N ASP A 159 -7.83 7.35 -10.19
CA ASP A 159 -8.17 6.52 -11.35
C ASP A 159 -7.95 5.00 -11.11
N LEU A 160 -7.45 4.63 -9.93
CA LEU A 160 -7.63 3.28 -9.41
C LEU A 160 -9.14 3.04 -9.28
N SER A 161 -9.65 1.96 -9.90
CA SER A 161 -11.08 1.71 -9.98
C SER A 161 -11.71 1.63 -8.57
N ASN A 162 -12.98 2.00 -8.48
CA ASN A 162 -13.75 1.86 -7.23
C ASN A 162 -13.77 0.42 -6.72
N GLU A 163 -13.72 -0.56 -7.64
CA GLU A 163 -13.60 -1.98 -7.33
C GLU A 163 -12.32 -2.27 -6.54
N PHE A 164 -11.20 -1.62 -6.88
CA PHE A 164 -9.97 -1.74 -6.10
C PHE A 164 -10.15 -1.21 -4.67
N PHE A 165 -10.75 -0.03 -4.50
CA PHE A 165 -10.95 0.55 -3.19
C PHE A 165 -11.95 -0.22 -2.33
N THR A 166 -12.98 -0.82 -2.92
CA THR A 166 -13.94 -1.68 -2.19
C THR A 166 -13.32 -2.95 -1.63
N GLN A 167 -12.18 -3.41 -2.18
CA GLN A 167 -11.46 -4.57 -1.66
C GLN A 167 -10.62 -4.25 -0.42
N MET A 168 -10.20 -2.99 -0.24
CA MET A 168 -9.29 -2.60 0.85
C MET A 168 -9.93 -1.69 1.89
N LEU A 169 -11.05 -1.04 1.57
CA LEU A 169 -11.77 -0.17 2.49
C LEU A 169 -12.99 -0.89 3.07
N ASP A 170 -13.43 -0.41 4.22
CA ASP A 170 -14.68 -0.83 4.83
C ASP A 170 -15.90 -0.19 4.13
N ARG A 171 -17.10 -0.57 4.56
CA ARG A 171 -18.37 -0.09 3.97
C ARG A 171 -18.57 1.43 4.03
N THR A 172 -17.86 2.12 4.91
CA THR A 172 -17.91 3.59 4.97
C THR A 172 -17.09 4.25 3.87
N MET A 173 -16.28 3.47 3.15
CA MET A 173 -15.36 3.94 2.10
C MET A 173 -14.44 5.09 2.58
N MET A 174 -14.05 5.07 3.85
CA MET A 174 -13.16 6.10 4.41
C MET A 174 -11.69 5.82 4.05
N TYR A 175 -11.16 6.60 3.11
CA TYR A 175 -9.78 6.52 2.66
C TYR A 175 -8.80 7.35 3.52
N SER A 176 -9.05 7.39 4.81
CA SER A 176 -8.16 8.01 5.80
C SER A 176 -8.09 7.11 7.02
N CYS A 177 -7.10 7.33 7.91
CA CYS A 177 -6.90 6.45 9.07
C CYS A 177 -8.16 6.29 9.90
N ALA A 178 -8.42 5.07 10.35
CA ALA A 178 -9.48 4.78 11.31
C ALA A 178 -9.04 5.09 12.75
N TYR A 179 -9.98 5.19 13.70
CA TYR A 179 -9.72 5.40 15.11
C TYR A 179 -10.08 4.14 15.89
N PHE A 180 -9.09 3.29 16.13
CA PHE A 180 -9.25 2.06 16.89
C PHE A 180 -9.31 2.37 18.38
N GLN A 181 -10.50 2.31 18.96
CA GLN A 181 -10.71 2.51 20.40
C GLN A 181 -10.27 1.29 21.22
N ARG A 182 -10.31 0.11 20.61
CA ARG A 182 -9.87 -1.17 21.17
C ARG A 182 -9.07 -1.93 20.13
N PRO A 183 -8.10 -2.78 20.55
CA PRO A 183 -7.28 -3.57 19.62
C PRO A 183 -8.08 -4.58 18.77
N ASP A 184 -9.25 -5.00 19.25
CA ASP A 184 -10.14 -5.97 18.61
C ASP A 184 -11.21 -5.34 17.70
N ASN A 185 -11.23 -4.00 17.57
CA ASN A 185 -12.16 -3.35 16.65
C ASN A 185 -11.91 -3.77 15.21
N THR A 186 -12.99 -4.00 14.47
CA THR A 186 -12.95 -4.11 13.01
C THR A 186 -12.62 -2.75 12.38
N LEU A 187 -12.18 -2.76 11.12
CA LEU A 187 -11.91 -1.51 10.38
C LEU A 187 -13.18 -0.65 10.27
N GLU A 188 -14.36 -1.25 10.07
CA GLU A 188 -15.62 -0.52 9.99
C GLU A 188 -15.97 0.15 11.32
N GLU A 189 -15.85 -0.55 12.45
CA GLU A 189 -16.08 0.04 13.77
C GLU A 189 -15.13 1.20 14.05
N ALA A 190 -13.86 1.04 13.72
CA ALA A 190 -12.86 2.07 13.91
C ALA A 190 -13.07 3.28 12.97
N SER A 191 -13.52 3.05 11.73
CA SER A 191 -13.90 4.12 10.79
C SER A 191 -15.11 4.89 11.30
N ARG A 192 -16.17 4.20 11.75
CA ARG A 192 -17.35 4.83 12.34
C ARG A 192 -17.01 5.60 13.63
N ALA A 193 -16.16 5.05 14.50
CA ALA A 193 -15.69 5.74 15.70
C ALA A 193 -14.95 7.05 15.37
N LYS A 194 -14.17 7.08 14.30
CA LYS A 194 -13.53 8.31 13.81
C LYS A 194 -14.56 9.33 13.32
N LEU A 195 -15.52 8.91 12.50
CA LEU A 195 -16.55 9.81 11.99
C LEU A 195 -17.35 10.44 13.13
N ASP A 196 -17.76 9.62 14.09
CA ASP A 196 -18.46 10.06 15.29
C ASP A 196 -17.62 11.01 16.16
N LEU A 197 -16.32 10.72 16.30
CA LEU A 197 -15.39 11.60 17.02
C LEU A 197 -15.29 12.98 16.37
N ILE A 198 -15.27 13.05 15.03
CA ILE A 198 -15.28 14.34 14.29
C ILE A 198 -16.57 15.10 14.57
N CYS A 199 -17.72 14.46 14.41
CA CYS A 199 -19.01 15.10 14.64
C CYS A 199 -19.16 15.61 16.08
N ARG A 200 -18.74 14.82 17.09
CA ARG A 200 -18.75 15.25 18.49
C ARG A 200 -17.81 16.42 18.77
N LYS A 201 -16.62 16.44 18.16
CA LYS A 201 -15.67 17.57 18.30
C LYS A 201 -16.20 18.85 17.67
N LEU A 202 -17.01 18.76 16.63
CA LEU A 202 -17.70 19.86 15.99
C LEU A 202 -18.96 20.26 16.73
N HIS A 203 -19.40 19.49 17.74
CA HIS A 203 -20.66 19.68 18.49
C HIS A 203 -21.88 19.73 17.56
N LEU A 204 -21.89 18.89 16.51
CA LEU A 204 -22.97 18.91 15.52
C LEU A 204 -24.33 18.59 16.13
N THR A 205 -25.33 19.38 15.69
CA THR A 205 -26.75 19.21 16.02
C THR A 205 -27.58 19.24 14.71
N GLU A 206 -28.88 18.99 14.81
CA GLU A 206 -29.83 19.06 13.68
C GLU A 206 -29.93 20.44 13.03
N ASP A 207 -29.64 21.51 13.80
CA ASP A 207 -29.69 22.89 13.32
C ASP A 207 -28.45 23.29 12.51
N ASP A 208 -27.40 22.47 12.52
CA ASP A 208 -26.15 22.83 11.86
C ASP A 208 -26.13 22.53 10.37
N HIS A 209 -25.21 23.21 9.67
CA HIS A 209 -24.92 22.97 8.28
C HIS A 209 -23.42 22.69 8.11
N LEU A 210 -23.06 21.41 7.99
CA LEU A 210 -21.69 20.95 7.78
C LEU A 210 -21.25 21.23 6.35
N VAL A 211 -20.10 21.86 6.17
CA VAL A 211 -19.41 21.98 4.89
C VAL A 211 -18.17 21.10 4.90
N GLU A 212 -18.10 20.14 3.99
CA GLU A 212 -16.97 19.21 3.83
C GLU A 212 -16.23 19.48 2.52
N ILE A 213 -14.94 19.78 2.59
CA ILE A 213 -14.08 19.97 1.42
C ILE A 213 -13.25 18.71 1.23
N GLY A 214 -13.45 18.01 0.10
CA GLY A 214 -12.82 16.74 -0.17
C GLY A 214 -13.58 15.55 0.44
N SER A 215 -14.81 15.36 -0.01
CA SER A 215 -15.75 14.36 0.52
C SER A 215 -15.28 12.89 0.40
N GLY A 216 -14.29 12.60 -0.43
CA GLY A 216 -14.07 11.22 -0.81
C GLY A 216 -15.35 10.61 -1.39
N TRP A 217 -15.80 9.48 -0.86
CA TRP A 217 -17.06 8.82 -1.22
C TRP A 217 -18.26 9.28 -0.36
N GLY A 218 -18.13 10.37 0.41
CA GLY A 218 -19.21 10.97 1.17
C GLY A 218 -19.48 10.36 2.55
N GLY A 219 -18.57 9.53 3.04
CA GLY A 219 -18.75 8.80 4.31
C GLY A 219 -19.04 9.71 5.52
N LEU A 220 -18.32 10.85 5.67
CA LEU A 220 -18.54 11.77 6.78
C LEU A 220 -19.86 12.51 6.65
N ALA A 221 -20.19 13.04 5.47
CA ALA A 221 -21.45 13.74 5.24
C ALA A 221 -22.65 12.85 5.53
N CYS A 222 -22.64 11.61 5.00
CA CYS A 222 -23.69 10.63 5.25
C CYS A 222 -23.81 10.26 6.73
N HIS A 223 -22.69 10.08 7.43
CA HIS A 223 -22.69 9.78 8.86
C HIS A 223 -23.27 10.96 9.67
N ALA A 224 -22.82 12.19 9.39
CA ALA A 224 -23.29 13.39 10.07
C ALA A 224 -24.80 13.59 9.88
N ALA A 225 -25.28 13.50 8.64
CA ALA A 225 -26.71 13.67 8.35
C ALA A 225 -27.57 12.57 9.00
N LYS A 226 -27.13 11.30 8.94
CA LYS A 226 -27.89 10.19 9.52
C LYS A 226 -27.89 10.17 11.05
N THR A 227 -26.76 10.49 11.68
CA THR A 227 -26.57 10.31 13.12
C THR A 227 -26.90 11.56 13.91
N TYR A 228 -26.62 12.74 13.33
CA TYR A 228 -26.79 14.04 13.98
C TYR A 228 -27.91 14.89 13.39
N GLY A 229 -28.53 14.46 12.28
CA GLY A 229 -29.64 15.17 11.63
C GLY A 229 -29.23 16.46 10.91
N CYS A 230 -27.97 16.82 10.92
CA CYS A 230 -27.51 18.08 10.34
C CYS A 230 -27.52 18.04 8.80
N ARG A 231 -27.65 19.23 8.19
CA ARG A 231 -27.46 19.37 6.73
C ARG A 231 -25.96 19.26 6.41
N ALA A 232 -25.64 18.62 5.28
CA ALA A 232 -24.25 18.52 4.80
C ALA A 232 -24.15 18.99 3.34
N THR A 233 -23.13 19.80 3.06
CA THR A 233 -22.70 20.16 1.70
C THR A 233 -21.29 19.71 1.49
N THR A 234 -21.05 18.89 0.47
CA THR A 234 -19.73 18.36 0.19
C THR A 234 -19.22 18.83 -1.17
N THR A 235 -17.88 18.88 -1.30
CA THR A 235 -17.21 19.14 -2.56
C THR A 235 -16.18 18.07 -2.84
N THR A 236 -16.07 17.65 -4.10
CA THR A 236 -14.99 16.75 -4.55
C THR A 236 -14.40 17.27 -5.87
N ILE A 237 -13.10 17.01 -6.06
CA ILE A 237 -12.38 17.37 -7.30
C ILE A 237 -12.46 16.23 -8.31
N SER A 238 -12.72 14.99 -7.86
CA SER A 238 -12.76 13.79 -8.69
C SER A 238 -14.15 13.51 -9.23
N ARG A 239 -14.28 13.38 -10.56
CA ARG A 239 -15.52 12.93 -11.21
C ARG A 239 -15.91 11.51 -10.77
N ALA A 240 -14.95 10.60 -10.68
CA ALA A 240 -15.18 9.22 -10.26
C ALA A 240 -15.74 9.13 -8.83
N LEU A 241 -15.34 10.05 -7.95
CA LEU A 241 -15.88 10.17 -6.60
C LEU A 241 -17.26 10.85 -6.55
N HIS A 242 -17.59 11.69 -7.55
CA HIS A 242 -18.89 12.35 -7.65
C HIS A 242 -19.99 11.40 -8.16
N GLU A 243 -19.64 10.45 -9.02
CA GLU A 243 -20.60 9.53 -9.66
C GLU A 243 -21.02 8.38 -8.74
N LEU A 244 -20.31 8.13 -7.65
CA LEU A 244 -20.54 7.01 -6.71
C LEU A 244 -21.24 7.33 -5.37
N PRO A 245 -21.41 8.56 -4.91
CA PRO A 245 -22.11 8.80 -3.63
C PRO A 245 -23.57 8.34 -3.64
N VAL A 246 -24.06 8.02 -4.82
CA VAL A 246 -25.46 7.71 -5.05
C VAL A 246 -25.99 6.47 -4.29
N PRO A 247 -25.25 5.34 -4.07
CA PRO A 247 -25.78 4.28 -3.24
C PRO A 247 -25.82 4.63 -1.75
N LEU A 248 -24.77 5.25 -1.21
CA LEU A 248 -24.72 5.64 0.21
C LEU A 248 -25.76 6.72 0.56
N VAL A 249 -26.03 7.63 -0.35
CA VAL A 249 -27.03 8.69 -0.21
C VAL A 249 -28.45 8.15 -0.47
N ARG A 250 -28.64 7.32 -1.52
CA ARG A 250 -29.95 6.73 -1.85
C ARG A 250 -30.42 5.69 -0.83
N ASP A 251 -29.52 4.80 -0.39
CA ASP A 251 -29.86 3.80 0.64
C ASP A 251 -30.01 4.43 2.03
N GLY A 252 -29.58 5.67 2.18
CA GLY A 252 -29.68 6.45 3.39
C GLY A 252 -30.94 7.28 3.52
N GLY A 253 -31.75 7.41 2.47
CA GLY A 253 -32.95 8.26 2.48
C GLY A 253 -32.63 9.77 2.54
N LEU A 254 -31.46 10.20 2.06
CA LEU A 254 -30.99 11.60 2.03
C LEU A 254 -31.14 12.20 0.63
#